data_2df1c2f1ff2297d4a2bf1c97c5ead9c6
#
_entry.id   2df1c2f1ff2297d4a2bf1c97c5ead9c6
#
_cell.length_a   1.000
_cell.length_b   1.000
_cell.length_c   1.000
_cell.angle_alpha   90.00
_cell.angle_beta   90.00
_cell.angle_gamma   90.00
#
_symmetry.space_group_name_H-M   'P 1'
#
loop_
_entity.id
_entity.type
_entity.pdbx_description
1 polymer ?
#
loop_
_entity_poly.entity_id
_entity_poly.type
_entity_poly.pdbx_seq_one_letter_code
_entity_poly.pdbx_strand_id
1 'polypeptide(L)'
;MASFTSFGAIQVFRNRAYRIYTEGNFISLIGTWVQRVATGWLAWELTHSGAWLGIIAAAELLPSIVAGPLGGAMADRMDRFRLIKVAQILQAVQAFALGICALAGVADIWLLFAMSVFLGVVTALNQPARLSMVRNLVRNEDLP
;
A
#
# COMPACT_ATOMS: atom_id res chain seq x y z
N MET A 1 -5.14 -28.52 24.48
CA MET A 1 -4.01 -27.59 24.60
C MET A 1 -3.11 -27.82 23.39
N ALA A 2 -3.29 -27.05 22.34
CA ALA A 2 -2.53 -27.19 21.11
C ALA A 2 -1.25 -26.37 21.24
N SER A 3 -0.11 -27.05 21.23
CA SER A 3 1.21 -26.43 21.16
C SER A 3 1.30 -25.71 19.81
N PHE A 4 1.20 -24.40 19.81
CA PHE A 4 1.60 -23.57 18.69
C PHE A 4 3.12 -23.70 18.55
N THR A 5 3.55 -24.63 17.72
CA THR A 5 4.95 -24.87 17.45
C THR A 5 5.50 -23.69 16.64
N SER A 6 6.33 -22.90 17.29
CA SER A 6 7.17 -21.82 16.73
C SER A 6 8.10 -22.29 15.58
N PHE A 7 8.04 -23.55 15.21
CA PHE A 7 8.88 -24.19 14.20
C PHE A 7 8.46 -23.86 12.75
N GLY A 8 7.16 -23.63 12.49
CA GLY A 8 6.68 -23.34 11.14
C GLY A 8 7.13 -21.96 10.62
N ALA A 9 7.14 -20.95 11.50
CA ALA A 9 7.53 -19.59 11.10
C ALA A 9 9.00 -19.49 10.64
N ILE A 10 9.91 -20.20 11.32
CA ILE A 10 11.35 -20.15 10.99
C ILE A 10 11.63 -20.90 9.68
N GLN A 11 10.87 -21.94 9.37
CA GLN A 11 11.04 -22.75 8.15
C GLN A 11 10.62 -21.98 6.88
N VAL A 12 9.60 -21.10 7.00
CA VAL A 12 9.12 -20.25 5.92
C VAL A 12 10.18 -19.18 5.54
N PHE A 13 10.93 -18.66 6.53
CA PHE A 13 12.05 -17.74 6.27
C PHE A 13 13.24 -18.37 5.56
N ARG A 14 13.31 -19.69 5.46
CA ARG A 14 14.36 -20.41 4.72
C ARG A 14 14.17 -20.37 3.21
N ASN A 15 12.96 -20.07 2.74
CA ASN A 15 12.69 -19.86 1.32
C ASN A 15 13.17 -18.45 0.90
N ARG A 16 14.19 -18.40 0.03
CA ARG A 16 14.81 -17.17 -0.47
C ARG A 16 13.80 -16.22 -1.12
N ALA A 17 12.84 -16.78 -1.85
CA ALA A 17 11.80 -15.98 -2.52
C ALA A 17 10.86 -15.31 -1.53
N TYR A 18 10.45 -16.02 -0.47
CA TYR A 18 9.62 -15.48 0.59
C TYR A 18 10.34 -14.39 1.39
N ARG A 19 11.61 -14.58 1.69
CA ARG A 19 12.43 -13.59 2.41
C ARG A 19 12.56 -12.29 1.64
N ILE A 20 12.92 -12.36 0.34
CA ILE A 20 13.02 -11.17 -0.52
C ILE A 20 11.68 -10.45 -0.63
N TYR A 21 10.58 -11.19 -0.75
CA TYR A 21 9.24 -10.61 -0.79
C TYR A 21 8.89 -9.91 0.54
N THR A 22 9.17 -10.53 1.68
CA THR A 22 8.87 -10.00 3.01
C THR A 22 9.70 -8.76 3.31
N GLU A 23 11.01 -8.79 3.00
CA GLU A 23 11.90 -7.64 3.15
C GLU A 23 11.45 -6.46 2.29
N GLY A 24 11.13 -6.69 1.01
CA GLY A 24 10.60 -5.66 0.11
C GLY A 24 9.26 -5.10 0.56
N ASN A 25 8.37 -5.97 1.05
CA ASN A 25 7.08 -5.54 1.59
C ASN A 25 7.22 -4.71 2.87
N PHE A 26 8.16 -5.05 3.74
CA PHE A 26 8.44 -4.31 4.97
C PHE A 26 8.97 -2.90 4.67
N ILE A 27 9.93 -2.77 3.74
CA ILE A 27 10.45 -1.48 3.27
C ILE A 27 9.33 -0.64 2.65
N SER A 28 8.50 -1.25 1.81
CA SER A 28 7.34 -0.58 1.19
C SER A 28 6.33 -0.10 2.24
N LEU A 29 6.10 -0.87 3.29
CA LEU A 29 5.21 -0.49 4.40
C LEU A 29 5.73 0.73 5.16
N ILE A 30 7.02 0.73 5.49
CA ILE A 30 7.68 1.89 6.13
C ILE A 30 7.54 3.13 5.24
N GLY A 31 7.84 3.01 3.94
CA GLY A 31 7.69 4.10 2.99
C GLY A 31 6.27 4.66 2.93
N THR A 32 5.27 3.80 2.95
CA THR A 32 3.86 4.21 2.97
C THR A 32 3.51 4.99 4.24
N TRP A 33 3.98 4.55 5.41
CA TRP A 33 3.74 5.27 6.67
C TRP A 33 4.45 6.61 6.71
N VAL A 34 5.70 6.67 6.26
CA VAL A 34 6.47 7.93 6.14
C VAL A 34 5.73 8.90 5.21
N GLN A 35 5.25 8.42 4.06
CA GLN A 35 4.49 9.26 3.13
C GLN A 35 3.19 9.78 3.74
N ARG A 36 2.43 8.97 4.47
CA ARG A 36 1.20 9.40 5.15
C ARG A 36 1.46 10.52 6.15
N VAL A 37 2.48 10.36 6.98
CA VAL A 37 2.87 11.38 7.94
C VAL A 37 3.30 12.66 7.23
N ALA A 38 4.13 12.56 6.19
CA ALA A 38 4.58 13.71 5.40
C ALA A 38 3.42 14.42 4.69
N THR A 39 2.47 13.67 4.11
CA THR A 39 1.27 14.22 3.46
C THR A 39 0.38 14.95 4.47
N GLY A 40 0.16 14.37 5.65
CA GLY A 40 -0.59 15.01 6.73
C GLY A 40 0.10 16.29 7.22
N TRP A 41 1.40 16.27 7.39
CA TRP A 41 2.18 17.46 7.76
C TRP A 41 2.07 18.56 6.70
N LEU A 42 2.26 18.22 5.42
CA LEU A 42 2.15 19.17 4.32
C LEU A 42 0.74 19.77 4.20
N ALA A 43 -0.31 18.96 4.41
CA ALA A 43 -1.68 19.45 4.43
C ALA A 43 -1.91 20.47 5.56
N TRP A 44 -1.32 20.21 6.73
CA TRP A 44 -1.37 21.15 7.84
C TRP A 44 -0.61 22.44 7.54
N GLU A 45 0.59 22.34 7.00
CA GLU A 45 1.44 23.48 6.68
C GLU A 45 0.80 24.41 5.62
N LEU A 46 0.11 23.81 4.64
CA LEU A 46 -0.57 24.56 3.58
C LEU A 46 -1.88 25.22 4.04
N THR A 47 -2.56 24.69 5.05
CA THR A 47 -3.94 25.12 5.36
C THR A 47 -4.16 25.54 6.80
N HIS A 48 -3.32 25.11 7.74
CA HIS A 48 -3.50 25.25 9.18
C HIS A 48 -4.88 24.79 9.67
N SER A 49 -5.48 23.81 8.98
CA SER A 49 -6.85 23.34 9.22
C SER A 49 -6.91 21.83 9.45
N GLY A 50 -7.43 21.43 10.62
CA GLY A 50 -7.69 20.03 10.94
C GLY A 50 -8.75 19.39 10.03
N ALA A 51 -9.66 20.19 9.46
CA ALA A 51 -10.64 19.70 8.50
C ALA A 51 -9.97 19.16 7.21
N TRP A 52 -8.94 19.86 6.71
CA TRP A 52 -8.19 19.39 5.56
C TRP A 52 -7.40 18.11 5.83
N LEU A 53 -6.88 17.92 7.05
CA LEU A 53 -6.28 16.64 7.43
C LEU A 53 -7.28 15.48 7.29
N GLY A 54 -8.50 15.69 7.77
CA GLY A 54 -9.58 14.71 7.63
C GLY A 54 -9.98 14.47 6.18
N ILE A 55 -10.08 15.52 5.36
CA ILE A 55 -10.40 15.43 3.93
C ILE A 55 -9.33 14.64 3.17
N ILE A 56 -8.05 14.91 3.41
CA ILE A 56 -6.93 14.18 2.78
C ILE A 56 -6.93 12.70 3.20
N ALA A 57 -7.14 12.40 4.48
CA ALA A 57 -7.26 11.02 4.95
C ALA A 57 -8.47 10.30 4.33
N ALA A 58 -9.62 10.97 4.23
CA ALA A 58 -10.81 10.44 3.57
C ALA A 58 -10.59 10.23 2.06
N ALA A 59 -9.89 11.14 1.40
CA ALA A 59 -9.53 11.04 -0.02
C ALA A 59 -8.69 9.81 -0.34
N GLU A 60 -7.83 9.36 0.58
CA GLU A 60 -7.09 8.10 0.45
C GLU A 60 -7.98 6.88 0.74
N LEU A 61 -8.85 6.95 1.75
CA LEU A 61 -9.64 5.81 2.23
C LEU A 61 -10.89 5.53 1.37
N LEU A 62 -11.64 6.55 0.98
CA LEU A 62 -12.90 6.39 0.25
C LEU A 62 -12.75 5.61 -1.06
N PRO A 63 -11.76 5.91 -1.93
CA PRO A 63 -11.54 5.11 -3.13
C PRO A 63 -11.23 3.65 -2.82
N SER A 64 -10.53 3.37 -1.71
CA SER A 64 -10.18 2.01 -1.33
C SER A 64 -11.40 1.18 -0.93
N ILE A 65 -12.40 1.80 -0.31
CA ILE A 65 -13.67 1.15 0.06
C ILE A 65 -14.51 0.88 -1.19
N VAL A 66 -14.62 1.87 -2.09
CA VAL A 66 -15.47 1.78 -3.29
C VAL A 66 -14.85 0.86 -4.35
N ALA A 67 -13.55 0.98 -4.58
CA ALA A 67 -12.83 0.23 -5.61
C ALA A 67 -12.36 -1.16 -5.13
N GLY A 68 -12.45 -1.48 -3.84
CA GLY A 68 -12.05 -2.78 -3.29
C GLY A 68 -12.70 -3.98 -3.99
N PRO A 69 -14.02 -4.02 -4.20
CA PRO A 69 -14.70 -5.07 -4.95
C PRO A 69 -14.24 -5.19 -6.41
N LEU A 70 -13.97 -4.06 -7.07
CA LEU A 70 -13.42 -4.03 -8.44
C LEU A 70 -11.99 -4.56 -8.49
N GLY A 71 -11.18 -4.22 -7.49
CA GLY A 71 -9.83 -4.74 -7.34
C GLY A 71 -9.80 -6.26 -7.18
N GLY A 72 -10.77 -6.84 -6.46
CA GLY A 72 -10.94 -8.29 -6.36
C GLY A 72 -11.20 -8.95 -7.71
N ALA A 73 -12.15 -8.43 -8.48
CA ALA A 73 -12.47 -8.93 -9.82
C ALA A 73 -11.31 -8.79 -10.82
N MET A 74 -10.51 -7.73 -10.71
CA MET A 74 -9.30 -7.54 -11.52
C MET A 74 -8.18 -8.51 -11.10
N ALA A 75 -7.98 -8.73 -9.81
CA ALA A 75 -6.96 -9.64 -9.29
C ALA A 75 -7.21 -11.10 -9.71
N ASP A 76 -8.48 -11.47 -9.96
CA ASP A 76 -8.83 -12.80 -10.45
C ASP A 76 -8.56 -13.00 -11.95
N ARG A 77 -8.51 -11.90 -12.72
CA ARG A 77 -8.31 -11.94 -14.19
C ARG A 77 -6.88 -11.62 -14.63
N MET A 78 -6.09 -11.01 -13.78
CA MET A 78 -4.71 -10.59 -14.08
C MET A 78 -3.69 -11.38 -13.28
N ASP A 79 -2.47 -11.46 -13.80
CA ASP A 79 -1.32 -11.96 -13.05
C ASP A 79 -1.10 -11.09 -11.80
N ARG A 80 -1.34 -11.67 -10.62
CA ARG A 80 -1.25 -11.02 -9.31
C ARG A 80 0.10 -10.37 -9.07
N PHE A 81 1.17 -10.99 -9.57
CA PHE A 81 2.51 -10.47 -9.42
C PHE A 81 2.74 -9.21 -10.26
N ARG A 82 2.19 -9.18 -11.47
CA ARG A 82 2.21 -7.98 -12.32
C ARG A 82 1.40 -6.86 -11.71
N LEU A 83 0.21 -7.16 -11.18
CA LEU A 83 -0.64 -6.16 -10.54
C LEU A 83 0.05 -5.50 -9.35
N ILE A 84 0.67 -6.28 -8.46
CA ILE A 84 1.43 -5.78 -7.33
C ILE A 84 2.61 -4.92 -7.78
N LYS A 85 3.38 -5.35 -8.78
CA LYS A 85 4.50 -4.58 -9.31
C LYS A 85 4.07 -3.22 -9.87
N VAL A 86 3.04 -3.23 -10.72
CA VAL A 86 2.51 -2.00 -11.32
C VAL A 86 2.02 -1.04 -10.24
N ALA A 87 1.26 -1.55 -9.27
CA ALA A 87 0.79 -0.74 -8.17
C ALA A 87 1.94 -0.12 -7.35
N GLN A 88 2.99 -0.88 -7.05
CA GLN A 88 4.16 -0.36 -6.34
C GLN A 88 4.91 0.70 -7.14
N ILE A 89 5.06 0.52 -8.45
CA ILE A 89 5.68 1.53 -9.33
C ILE A 89 4.85 2.81 -9.34
N LEU A 90 3.52 2.70 -9.48
CA LEU A 90 2.63 3.84 -9.47
C LEU A 90 2.67 4.61 -8.14
N GLN A 91 2.71 3.89 -7.01
CA GLN A 91 2.86 4.49 -5.68
C GLN A 91 4.21 5.19 -5.53
N ALA A 92 5.30 4.58 -6.01
CA ALA A 92 6.63 5.20 -5.96
C ALA A 92 6.68 6.47 -6.83
N VAL A 93 6.18 6.41 -8.08
CA VAL A 93 6.13 7.58 -8.98
C VAL A 93 5.31 8.71 -8.35
N GLN A 94 4.16 8.40 -7.77
CA GLN A 94 3.31 9.38 -7.09
C GLN A 94 4.04 10.01 -5.88
N ALA A 95 4.72 9.20 -5.06
CA ALA A 95 5.46 9.70 -3.90
C ALA A 95 6.60 10.64 -4.32
N PHE A 96 7.36 10.25 -5.35
CA PHE A 96 8.43 11.10 -5.91
C PHE A 96 7.88 12.39 -6.52
N ALA A 97 6.78 12.31 -7.29
CA ALA A 97 6.15 13.48 -7.88
C ALA A 97 5.68 14.47 -6.80
N LEU A 98 5.01 13.97 -5.76
CA LEU A 98 4.58 14.80 -4.63
C LEU A 98 5.78 15.42 -3.90
N GLY A 99 6.84 14.64 -3.64
CA GLY A 99 8.06 15.12 -3.01
C GLY A 99 8.74 16.23 -3.83
N ILE A 100 8.85 16.06 -5.14
CA ILE A 100 9.41 17.09 -6.04
C ILE A 100 8.56 18.35 -6.02
N CYS A 101 7.23 18.25 -6.10
CA CYS A 101 6.33 19.40 -6.03
C CYS A 101 6.44 20.13 -4.69
N ALA A 102 6.57 19.41 -3.59
CA ALA A 102 6.76 19.99 -2.26
C ALA A 102 8.09 20.73 -2.15
N LEU A 103 9.19 20.13 -2.62
CA LEU A 103 10.52 20.76 -2.61
C LEU A 103 10.61 21.97 -3.54
N ALA A 104 9.90 21.95 -4.67
CA ALA A 104 9.82 23.06 -5.61
C ALA A 104 8.91 24.20 -5.12
N GLY A 105 8.19 24.03 -4.00
CA GLY A 105 7.26 25.03 -3.49
C GLY A 105 6.00 25.23 -4.34
N VAL A 106 5.70 24.28 -5.25
CA VAL A 106 4.52 24.34 -6.14
C VAL A 106 3.38 23.42 -5.65
N ALA A 107 3.58 22.75 -4.50
CA ALA A 107 2.54 21.93 -3.90
C ALA A 107 1.43 22.82 -3.35
N ASP A 108 0.18 22.51 -3.73
CA ASP A 108 -1.02 23.11 -3.19
C ASP A 108 -1.95 22.02 -2.61
N ILE A 109 -2.98 22.46 -1.91
CA ILE A 109 -3.91 21.53 -1.23
C ILE A 109 -4.71 20.67 -2.23
N TRP A 110 -5.01 21.20 -3.41
CA TRP A 110 -5.75 20.48 -4.44
C TRP A 110 -4.89 19.41 -5.12
N LEU A 111 -3.60 19.70 -5.33
CA LEU A 111 -2.63 18.71 -5.80
C LEU A 111 -2.51 17.58 -4.78
N LEU A 112 -2.41 17.94 -3.49
CA LEU A 112 -2.33 16.97 -2.39
C LEU A 112 -3.57 16.07 -2.35
N PHE A 113 -4.76 16.68 -2.49
CA PHE A 113 -6.03 15.95 -2.56
C PHE A 113 -6.06 14.98 -3.75
N ALA A 114 -5.74 15.44 -4.95
CA ALA A 114 -5.73 14.61 -6.16
C ALA A 114 -4.74 13.44 -6.04
N MET A 115 -3.54 13.69 -5.49
CA MET A 115 -2.53 12.65 -5.25
C MET A 115 -2.95 11.64 -4.18
N SER A 116 -3.72 12.07 -3.17
CA SER A 116 -4.28 11.19 -2.14
C SER A 116 -5.40 10.30 -2.69
N VAL A 117 -6.29 10.84 -3.52
CA VAL A 117 -7.31 10.05 -4.24
C VAL A 117 -6.63 9.01 -5.14
N PHE A 118 -5.63 9.41 -5.91
CA PHE A 118 -4.87 8.50 -6.77
C PHE A 118 -4.24 7.35 -5.96
N LEU A 119 -3.58 7.67 -4.85
CA LEU A 119 -3.00 6.68 -3.95
C LEU A 119 -4.05 5.71 -3.41
N GLY A 120 -5.23 6.22 -3.03
CA GLY A 120 -6.36 5.41 -2.57
C GLY A 120 -6.83 4.41 -3.62
N VAL A 121 -6.99 4.85 -4.88
CA VAL A 121 -7.37 3.98 -6.00
C VAL A 121 -6.32 2.89 -6.24
N VAL A 122 -5.04 3.25 -6.32
CA VAL A 122 -3.95 2.28 -6.54
C VAL A 122 -3.88 1.28 -5.38
N THR A 123 -4.07 1.72 -4.15
CA THR A 123 -4.10 0.86 -2.96
C THR A 123 -5.28 -0.11 -3.01
N ALA A 124 -6.46 0.36 -3.41
CA ALA A 124 -7.66 -0.47 -3.54
C ALA A 124 -7.47 -1.65 -4.52
N LEU A 125 -6.81 -1.39 -5.64
CA LEU A 125 -6.53 -2.42 -6.65
C LEU A 125 -5.46 -3.42 -6.18
N ASN A 126 -4.53 -2.99 -5.34
CA ASN A 126 -3.41 -3.81 -4.88
C ASN A 126 -3.75 -4.70 -3.68
N GLN A 127 -4.65 -4.27 -2.81
CA GLN A 127 -4.94 -4.93 -1.53
C GLN A 127 -5.45 -6.38 -1.68
N PRO A 128 -6.44 -6.69 -2.55
CA PRO A 128 -6.92 -8.07 -2.73
C PRO A 128 -5.85 -9.00 -3.34
N ALA A 129 -5.00 -8.48 -4.23
CA ALA A 129 -3.88 -9.23 -4.79
C ALA A 129 -2.86 -9.63 -3.71
N ARG A 130 -2.56 -8.73 -2.77
CA ARG A 130 -1.68 -9.01 -1.62
C ARG A 130 -2.26 -10.07 -0.68
N LEU A 131 -3.54 -9.97 -0.33
CA LEU A 131 -4.21 -10.91 0.56
C LEU A 131 -4.27 -12.32 -0.04
N SER A 132 -4.51 -12.43 -1.33
CA SER A 132 -4.56 -13.72 -2.02
C SER A 132 -3.18 -14.38 -2.16
N MET A 133 -2.12 -13.58 -2.26
CA MET A 133 -0.76 -14.08 -2.33
C MET A 133 -0.29 -14.71 -1.01
N VAL A 134 -0.62 -14.08 0.12
CA VAL A 134 -0.34 -14.62 1.46
C VAL A 134 -1.03 -15.96 1.67
N ARG A 135 -2.30 -16.11 1.23
CA ARG A 135 -3.02 -17.37 1.32
C ARG A 135 -2.38 -18.52 0.52
N ASN A 136 -1.85 -18.22 -0.66
CA ASN A 136 -1.21 -19.24 -1.49
C ASN A 136 0.16 -19.68 -0.96
N LEU A 137 0.88 -18.79 -0.28
CA LEU A 137 2.18 -19.09 0.32
C LEU A 137 2.06 -19.94 1.60
N VAL A 138 0.98 -19.73 2.38
CA VAL A 138 0.72 -20.51 3.61
C VAL A 138 0.07 -21.87 3.29
N ARG A 139 -0.67 -21.99 2.16
CA ARG A 139 -1.46 -23.20 1.85
C ARG A 139 -0.64 -24.33 1.23
N ASN A 140 0.55 -24.08 0.72
CA ASN A 140 1.37 -25.10 0.05
C ASN A 140 2.37 -25.83 0.95
N GLU A 141 2.52 -25.46 2.22
CA GLU A 141 3.52 -26.05 3.11
C GLU A 141 2.96 -26.69 4.39
N ASP A 142 1.65 -26.62 4.66
CA ASP A 142 1.03 -27.11 5.90
C ASP A 142 -0.10 -28.14 5.69
N LEU A 143 -0.10 -28.91 4.63
CA LEU A 143 -0.98 -30.06 4.52
C LEU A 143 -0.16 -31.34 4.65
N PRO A 144 -0.50 -32.16 5.68
CA PRO A 144 0.09 -33.48 5.90
C PRO A 144 -0.27 -34.45 4.77
#